data_1690092a70de98a5256f6e683450ce12
#
_entry.id   1690092a70de98a5256f6e683450ce12
#
_cell.length_a   1.000
_cell.length_b   1.000
_cell.length_c   1.000
_cell.angle_alpha   90.00
_cell.angle_beta   90.00
_cell.angle_gamma   90.00
#
_symmetry.space_group_name_H-M   'P 1'
#
loop_
_entity.id
_entity.type
_entity.pdbx_description
1 polymer ?
#
loop_
_entity_poly.entity_id
_entity_poly.type
_entity_poly.pdbx_seq_one_letter_code
_entity_poly.pdbx_strand_id
1 'polypeptide(L)'
;PTSNASAEFIKATWELQCNATPVKYQNSLFQDLNPSHNHLSKVKLNQELWGDFIFNIDSNAFSLSQELSQGSQQSTLLNFLYFGVEHILTGYDHLLFILGLLVLFARWRLFLSITGFTIGHSLSLFLGSVGIVIAKMNIVEALIGFSIFFLGYEYFYKNFFLSRRQYFRFWQLMPLGILFLLWVLGIIGFLLFCGMTVFVLSYSKIILDDQEMVKPLLITAFFGLIHGLGFASNLSGAGFTDNLILGVLGFNIGVEVGQLLFASIAMLALALITRLFGVQALILSKHGISSLLLSFGIYWFILRML
;
A
#
# COMPACT_ATOMS: atom_id res chain seq x y z
N PRO A 1 -31.07 1.09 12.67
CA PRO A 1 -29.89 0.80 11.88
C PRO A 1 -30.27 -0.14 10.72
N THR A 2 -30.05 0.31 9.48
CA THR A 2 -30.17 -0.57 8.31
C THR A 2 -28.75 -1.01 7.96
N SER A 3 -28.47 -2.32 8.07
CA SER A 3 -27.18 -2.88 7.70
C SER A 3 -27.26 -3.53 6.33
N ASN A 4 -26.50 -3.05 5.36
CA ASN A 4 -26.21 -3.79 4.14
C ASN A 4 -24.80 -4.39 4.29
N ALA A 5 -24.72 -5.67 4.60
CA ALA A 5 -23.48 -6.42 4.63
C ALA A 5 -23.17 -6.92 3.21
N SER A 6 -22.30 -6.24 2.48
CA SER A 6 -21.44 -6.88 1.50
C SER A 6 -20.22 -7.41 2.26
N ALA A 7 -19.63 -8.55 1.86
CA ALA A 7 -18.73 -9.38 2.66
C ALA A 7 -17.54 -8.71 3.39
N GLU A 8 -17.31 -7.42 3.23
CA GLU A 8 -16.18 -6.65 3.78
C GLU A 8 -16.55 -5.30 4.40
N PHE A 9 -17.81 -4.84 4.27
CA PHE A 9 -18.23 -3.54 4.82
C PHE A 9 -19.54 -3.62 5.56
N ILE A 10 -19.62 -3.00 6.72
CA ILE A 10 -20.86 -2.71 7.43
C ILE A 10 -21.18 -1.24 7.21
N LYS A 11 -22.16 -0.93 6.36
CA LYS A 11 -22.73 0.42 6.27
C LYS A 11 -23.88 0.51 7.27
N ALA A 12 -23.69 1.35 8.29
CA ALA A 12 -24.74 1.66 9.23
C ALA A 12 -25.19 3.12 9.04
N THR A 13 -26.49 3.35 9.00
CA THR A 13 -27.08 4.69 8.87
C THR A 13 -27.96 4.94 10.08
N TRP A 14 -27.74 6.08 10.74
CA TRP A 14 -28.56 6.54 11.86
C TRP A 14 -29.20 7.87 11.51
N GLU A 15 -30.50 7.99 11.77
CA GLU A 15 -31.22 9.26 11.78
C GLU A 15 -31.49 9.64 13.22
N LEU A 16 -31.05 10.83 13.62
CA LEU A 16 -31.25 11.36 14.92
C LEU A 16 -32.11 12.63 14.83
N GLN A 17 -33.21 12.65 15.56
CA GLN A 17 -34.00 13.90 15.76
C GLN A 17 -33.51 14.55 17.02
N CYS A 18 -32.90 15.73 16.89
CA CYS A 18 -32.41 16.53 18.01
C CYS A 18 -33.29 17.75 18.22
N ASN A 19 -33.64 18.04 19.46
CA ASN A 19 -34.43 19.25 19.83
C ASN A 19 -33.60 20.54 19.72
N ALA A 20 -32.25 20.41 19.58
CA ALA A 20 -31.32 21.49 19.35
C ALA A 20 -30.20 21.03 18.43
N THR A 21 -29.49 21.95 17.76
CA THR A 21 -28.34 21.61 16.94
C THR A 21 -27.28 20.89 17.80
N PRO A 22 -26.87 19.65 17.45
CA PRO A 22 -25.89 18.94 18.24
C PRO A 22 -24.53 19.67 18.18
N VAL A 23 -23.89 19.83 19.34
CA VAL A 23 -22.63 20.58 19.47
C VAL A 23 -21.41 19.68 19.22
N LYS A 24 -21.54 18.40 19.50
CA LYS A 24 -20.45 17.45 19.39
C LYS A 24 -20.97 16.10 18.95
N TYR A 25 -20.26 15.47 18.00
CA TYR A 25 -20.45 14.08 17.61
C TYR A 25 -19.21 13.28 18.00
N GLN A 26 -19.40 12.12 18.60
CA GLN A 26 -18.32 11.22 19.01
C GLN A 26 -18.60 9.82 18.48
N ASN A 27 -17.58 9.17 17.88
CA ASN A 27 -17.65 7.82 17.40
C ASN A 27 -16.46 7.00 17.94
N SER A 28 -16.78 5.94 18.69
CA SER A 28 -15.79 5.02 19.28
C SER A 28 -16.00 3.56 18.84
N LEU A 29 -16.82 3.32 17.78
CA LEU A 29 -17.12 1.98 17.32
C LEU A 29 -15.84 1.26 16.87
N PHE A 30 -15.65 0.04 17.35
CA PHE A 30 -14.53 -0.87 17.04
C PHE A 30 -13.12 -0.38 17.42
N GLN A 31 -12.94 0.80 17.98
CA GLN A 31 -11.63 1.32 18.41
C GLN A 31 -11.01 0.47 19.52
N ASP A 32 -11.82 -0.08 20.41
CA ASP A 32 -11.37 -0.98 21.48
C ASP A 32 -10.90 -2.35 20.95
N LEU A 33 -11.40 -2.77 19.79
CA LEU A 33 -11.07 -4.07 19.17
C LEU A 33 -9.87 -3.97 18.24
N ASN A 34 -9.71 -2.83 17.57
CA ASN A 34 -8.62 -2.56 16.65
C ASN A 34 -8.22 -1.08 16.72
N PRO A 35 -7.12 -0.73 17.42
CA PRO A 35 -6.66 0.65 17.55
C PRO A 35 -6.32 1.34 16.21
N SER A 36 -5.97 0.57 15.18
CA SER A 36 -5.70 1.10 13.83
C SER A 36 -6.97 1.22 12.96
N HIS A 37 -8.15 0.96 13.53
CA HIS A 37 -9.41 1.05 12.79
C HIS A 37 -9.79 2.50 12.53
N ASN A 38 -9.95 2.85 11.26
CA ASN A 38 -10.41 4.16 10.82
C ASN A 38 -11.88 4.09 10.40
N HIS A 39 -12.70 4.93 10.98
CA HIS A 39 -14.12 5.09 10.67
C HIS A 39 -14.33 6.25 9.72
N LEU A 40 -14.83 5.98 8.54
CA LEU A 40 -15.26 7.01 7.59
C LEU A 40 -16.74 7.32 7.82
N SER A 41 -17.06 8.53 8.17
CA SER A 41 -18.43 8.95 8.46
C SER A 41 -18.85 10.12 7.59
N LYS A 42 -20.05 10.01 7.03
CA LYS A 42 -20.69 11.09 6.29
C LYS A 42 -21.80 11.69 7.17
N VAL A 43 -21.66 12.95 7.49
CA VAL A 43 -22.65 13.65 8.33
C VAL A 43 -23.51 14.54 7.44
N LYS A 44 -24.83 14.40 7.56
CA LYS A 44 -25.81 15.25 6.91
C LYS A 44 -26.60 16.00 7.96
N LEU A 45 -26.78 17.29 7.78
CA LEU A 45 -27.65 18.12 8.60
C LEU A 45 -28.80 18.60 7.73
N ASN A 46 -30.07 18.34 8.13
CA ASN A 46 -31.27 18.71 7.37
C ASN A 46 -31.25 18.23 5.90
N GLN A 47 -30.72 17.01 5.65
CA GLN A 47 -30.54 16.40 4.34
C GLN A 47 -29.46 17.03 3.44
N GLU A 48 -28.85 18.12 3.83
CA GLU A 48 -27.67 18.67 3.16
C GLU A 48 -26.40 17.98 3.69
N LEU A 49 -25.45 17.72 2.79
CA LEU A 49 -24.16 17.17 3.16
C LEU A 49 -23.38 18.20 3.97
N TRP A 50 -22.98 17.81 5.17
CA TRP A 50 -22.27 18.69 6.07
C TRP A 50 -20.75 18.47 6.05
N GLY A 51 -20.32 17.23 5.94
CA GLY A 51 -18.92 16.88 5.77
C GLY A 51 -18.64 15.37 5.83
N ASP A 52 -17.46 15.03 5.37
CA ASP A 52 -16.89 13.70 5.46
C ASP A 52 -15.82 13.72 6.55
N PHE A 53 -15.95 12.82 7.54
CA PHE A 53 -15.08 12.77 8.73
C PHE A 53 -14.44 11.42 8.86
N ILE A 54 -13.16 11.41 9.25
CA ILE A 54 -12.42 10.20 9.59
C ILE A 54 -12.25 10.17 11.10
N PHE A 55 -12.78 9.13 11.74
CA PHE A 55 -12.62 8.88 13.16
C PHE A 55 -11.61 7.76 13.38
N ASN A 56 -10.63 8.02 14.21
CA ASN A 56 -9.66 7.06 14.72
C ASN A 56 -9.54 7.18 16.23
N ILE A 57 -8.63 6.41 16.84
CA ILE A 57 -8.46 6.42 18.31
C ILE A 57 -8.06 7.78 18.86
N ASP A 58 -7.28 8.56 18.08
CA ASP A 58 -6.77 9.88 18.47
C ASP A 58 -7.76 11.01 18.13
N SER A 59 -8.63 10.78 17.13
CA SER A 59 -9.62 11.74 16.64
C SER A 59 -10.99 11.08 16.55
N ASN A 60 -11.62 10.85 17.70
CA ASN A 60 -12.89 10.15 17.81
C ASN A 60 -14.11 11.09 17.94
N ALA A 61 -13.91 12.40 17.90
CA ALA A 61 -14.97 13.37 18.04
C ALA A 61 -14.72 14.62 17.20
N PHE A 62 -15.81 15.23 16.71
CA PHE A 62 -15.77 16.57 16.14
C PHE A 62 -16.83 17.48 16.74
N SER A 63 -16.58 18.79 16.69
CA SER A 63 -17.49 19.83 17.21
C SER A 63 -18.06 20.65 16.07
N LEU A 64 -19.39 20.75 16.02
CA LEU A 64 -20.10 21.51 15.01
C LEU A 64 -19.71 23.00 14.96
N SER A 65 -19.39 23.58 16.11
CA SER A 65 -19.08 25.00 16.21
C SER A 65 -17.73 25.41 15.62
N GLN A 66 -16.78 24.48 15.51
CA GLN A 66 -15.44 24.77 15.02
C GLN A 66 -15.34 24.75 13.48
N GLU A 67 -16.16 23.96 12.81
CA GLU A 67 -16.05 23.78 11.35
C GLU A 67 -16.92 24.73 10.52
N LEU A 68 -17.97 25.31 11.08
CA LEU A 68 -18.75 26.35 10.41
C LEU A 68 -17.93 27.61 10.08
N SER A 69 -16.74 27.75 10.68
CA SER A 69 -15.82 28.89 10.46
C SER A 69 -14.69 28.61 9.45
N GLN A 70 -14.48 27.35 9.05
CA GLN A 70 -13.42 26.98 8.10
C GLN A 70 -14.05 26.33 6.87
N GLY A 71 -13.90 26.97 5.70
CA GLY A 71 -14.49 26.53 4.44
C GLY A 71 -14.20 25.05 4.16
N SER A 72 -15.24 24.25 4.01
CA SER A 72 -15.26 22.77 3.99
C SER A 72 -14.33 22.08 2.97
N GLN A 73 -13.92 22.73 1.90
CA GLN A 73 -13.09 22.10 0.84
C GLN A 73 -11.60 22.03 1.19
N GLN A 74 -11.08 23.03 1.88
CA GLN A 74 -9.63 23.09 2.20
C GLN A 74 -9.28 22.19 3.37
N SER A 75 -10.18 21.99 4.32
CA SER A 75 -10.04 21.02 5.42
C SER A 75 -10.04 19.59 4.87
N THR A 76 -10.87 19.28 3.88
CA THR A 76 -10.97 17.95 3.29
C THR A 76 -9.66 17.53 2.60
N LEU A 77 -9.05 18.38 1.77
CA LEU A 77 -7.80 18.05 1.06
C LEU A 77 -6.65 17.79 2.05
N LEU A 78 -6.49 18.65 3.06
CA LEU A 78 -5.44 18.52 4.07
C LEU A 78 -5.63 17.25 4.94
N ASN A 79 -6.85 16.93 5.29
CA ASN A 79 -7.17 15.73 6.04
C ASN A 79 -6.82 14.46 5.23
N PHE A 80 -7.15 14.43 3.94
CA PHE A 80 -6.78 13.31 3.08
C PHE A 80 -5.28 13.22 2.82
N LEU A 81 -4.58 14.36 2.72
CA LEU A 81 -3.12 14.38 2.63
C LEU A 81 -2.49 13.79 3.89
N TYR A 82 -2.91 14.22 5.07
CA TYR A 82 -2.44 13.66 6.34
C TYR A 82 -2.71 12.16 6.41
N PHE A 83 -3.90 11.73 6.03
CA PHE A 83 -4.30 10.33 6.01
C PHE A 83 -3.44 9.48 5.06
N GLY A 84 -3.06 10.04 3.89
CA GLY A 84 -2.13 9.39 2.97
C GLY A 84 -0.73 9.21 3.56
N VAL A 85 -0.21 10.22 4.27
CA VAL A 85 1.08 10.12 4.99
C VAL A 85 1.00 9.06 6.09
N GLU A 86 -0.06 9.11 6.91
CA GLU A 86 -0.29 8.14 7.99
C GLU A 86 -0.39 6.72 7.45
N HIS A 87 -1.15 6.51 6.38
CA HIS A 87 -1.30 5.21 5.72
C HIS A 87 0.05 4.58 5.34
N ILE A 88 0.97 5.37 4.78
CA ILE A 88 2.31 4.88 4.42
C ILE A 88 3.14 4.58 5.67
N LEU A 89 3.13 5.47 6.67
CA LEU A 89 3.97 5.31 7.85
C LEU A 89 3.51 4.20 8.78
N THR A 90 2.23 3.84 8.75
CA THR A 90 1.65 2.73 9.51
C THR A 90 1.58 1.42 8.72
N GLY A 91 1.63 1.49 7.38
CA GLY A 91 1.60 0.33 6.49
C GLY A 91 2.95 -0.36 6.37
N TYR A 92 3.19 -1.42 7.16
CA TYR A 92 4.46 -2.17 7.14
C TYR A 92 4.82 -2.73 5.76
N ASP A 93 3.85 -3.10 4.97
CA ASP A 93 4.00 -3.57 3.59
C ASP A 93 4.61 -2.49 2.69
N HIS A 94 4.10 -1.26 2.79
CA HIS A 94 4.64 -0.11 2.06
C HIS A 94 6.07 0.23 2.50
N LEU A 95 6.34 0.23 3.81
CA LEU A 95 7.67 0.50 4.34
C LEU A 95 8.69 -0.54 3.88
N LEU A 96 8.33 -1.82 3.92
CA LEU A 96 9.19 -2.91 3.43
C LEU A 96 9.38 -2.83 1.91
N PHE A 97 8.35 -2.48 1.16
CA PHE A 97 8.44 -2.29 -0.28
C PHE A 97 9.43 -1.15 -0.62
N ILE A 98 9.34 0.01 0.05
CA ILE A 98 10.26 1.14 -0.13
C ILE A 98 11.70 0.75 0.25
N LEU A 99 11.90 -0.01 1.33
CA LEU A 99 13.22 -0.54 1.69
C LEU A 99 13.78 -1.43 0.59
N GLY A 100 12.94 -2.26 -0.04
CA GLY A 100 13.32 -3.07 -1.19
C GLY A 100 13.76 -2.23 -2.39
N LEU A 101 13.01 -1.19 -2.72
CA LEU A 101 13.39 -0.25 -3.77
C LEU A 101 14.72 0.46 -3.46
N LEU A 102 14.92 0.87 -2.20
CA LEU A 102 16.14 1.53 -1.75
C LEU A 102 17.39 0.65 -1.87
N VAL A 103 17.24 -0.65 -1.65
CA VAL A 103 18.34 -1.61 -1.78
C VAL A 103 18.70 -1.84 -3.25
N LEU A 104 17.70 -1.85 -4.14
CA LEU A 104 17.86 -2.12 -5.58
C LEU A 104 18.26 -0.90 -6.39
N PHE A 105 17.68 0.25 -6.09
CA PHE A 105 17.82 1.46 -6.88
C PHE A 105 18.52 2.57 -6.09
N ALA A 106 19.25 3.43 -6.80
CA ALA A 106 19.93 4.57 -6.23
C ALA A 106 19.49 5.87 -6.91
N ARG A 107 19.56 6.97 -6.15
CA ARG A 107 19.34 8.33 -6.66
C ARG A 107 18.03 8.46 -7.46
N TRP A 108 18.13 8.96 -8.68
CA TRP A 108 16.98 9.27 -9.54
C TRP A 108 16.09 8.05 -9.86
N ARG A 109 16.67 6.86 -10.02
CA ARG A 109 15.90 5.63 -10.26
C ARG A 109 14.99 5.28 -9.09
N LEU A 110 15.42 5.53 -7.86
CA LEU A 110 14.58 5.34 -6.67
C LEU A 110 13.37 6.27 -6.70
N PHE A 111 13.56 7.57 -6.99
CA PHE A 111 12.45 8.51 -7.09
C PHE A 111 11.46 8.10 -8.19
N LEU A 112 11.93 7.77 -9.38
CA LEU A 112 11.08 7.28 -10.46
C LEU A 112 10.30 6.02 -10.07
N SER A 113 10.92 5.13 -9.31
CA SER A 113 10.26 3.90 -8.83
C SER A 113 9.17 4.22 -7.81
N ILE A 114 9.40 5.16 -6.90
CA ILE A 114 8.41 5.62 -5.91
C ILE A 114 7.24 6.28 -6.65
N THR A 115 7.49 7.23 -7.54
CA THR A 115 6.43 7.90 -8.33
C THR A 115 5.67 6.90 -9.22
N GLY A 116 6.36 5.95 -9.84
CA GLY A 116 5.71 4.87 -10.59
C GLY A 116 4.74 4.07 -9.73
N PHE A 117 5.17 3.68 -8.53
CA PHE A 117 4.31 3.00 -7.58
C PHE A 117 3.08 3.85 -7.21
N THR A 118 3.26 5.14 -6.88
CA THR A 118 2.16 6.04 -6.53
C THR A 118 1.15 6.19 -7.68
N ILE A 119 1.62 6.30 -8.93
CA ILE A 119 0.74 6.37 -10.10
C ILE A 119 -0.12 5.10 -10.21
N GLY A 120 0.49 3.92 -10.14
CA GLY A 120 -0.24 2.65 -10.17
C GLY A 120 -1.21 2.51 -9.01
N HIS A 121 -0.76 2.83 -7.79
CA HIS A 121 -1.57 2.84 -6.58
C HIS A 121 -2.79 3.76 -6.71
N SER A 122 -2.58 4.99 -7.17
CA SER A 122 -3.65 5.98 -7.37
C SER A 122 -4.71 5.50 -8.37
N LEU A 123 -4.25 4.91 -9.48
CA LEU A 123 -5.15 4.41 -10.51
C LEU A 123 -6.03 3.27 -10.00
N SER A 124 -5.43 2.27 -9.35
CA SER A 124 -6.19 1.13 -8.84
C SER A 124 -7.06 1.49 -7.64
N LEU A 125 -6.59 2.39 -6.78
CA LEU A 125 -7.39 2.95 -5.70
C LEU A 125 -8.64 3.65 -6.24
N PHE A 126 -8.49 4.50 -7.26
CA PHE A 126 -9.63 5.17 -7.90
C PHE A 126 -10.60 4.16 -8.53
N LEU A 127 -10.10 3.23 -9.35
CA LEU A 127 -10.93 2.22 -10.02
C LEU A 127 -11.68 1.32 -9.03
N GLY A 128 -11.05 0.96 -7.93
CA GLY A 128 -11.67 0.18 -6.87
C GLY A 128 -12.67 0.99 -6.05
N SER A 129 -12.38 2.27 -5.75
CA SER A 129 -13.29 3.13 -4.97
C SER A 129 -14.59 3.45 -5.72
N VAL A 130 -14.55 3.55 -7.05
CA VAL A 130 -15.76 3.72 -7.88
C VAL A 130 -16.45 2.37 -8.21
N GLY A 131 -15.93 1.24 -7.74
CA GLY A 131 -16.52 -0.08 -7.91
C GLY A 131 -16.34 -0.69 -9.30
N ILE A 132 -15.47 -0.13 -10.16
CA ILE A 132 -15.16 -0.70 -11.49
C ILE A 132 -14.35 -2.00 -11.33
N VAL A 133 -13.45 -2.04 -10.35
CA VAL A 133 -12.63 -3.21 -10.04
C VAL A 133 -12.99 -3.71 -8.65
N ILE A 134 -13.45 -4.96 -8.58
CA ILE A 134 -13.72 -5.66 -7.31
C ILE A 134 -12.70 -6.78 -7.20
N ALA A 135 -11.81 -6.70 -6.21
CA ALA A 135 -10.78 -7.69 -5.97
C ALA A 135 -11.03 -8.48 -4.69
N LYS A 136 -10.66 -9.75 -4.69
CA LYS A 136 -10.66 -10.57 -3.46
C LYS A 136 -9.48 -10.15 -2.59
N MET A 137 -9.75 -9.67 -1.38
CA MET A 137 -8.76 -9.04 -0.50
C MET A 137 -7.60 -10.00 -0.16
N ASN A 138 -7.90 -11.25 0.16
CA ASN A 138 -6.88 -12.25 0.46
C ASN A 138 -5.88 -12.45 -0.70
N ILE A 139 -6.35 -12.41 -1.96
CA ILE A 139 -5.47 -12.52 -3.13
C ILE A 139 -4.62 -11.27 -3.28
N VAL A 140 -5.20 -10.08 -3.09
CA VAL A 140 -4.47 -8.81 -3.17
C VAL A 140 -3.37 -8.75 -2.11
N GLU A 141 -3.70 -9.05 -0.85
CA GLU A 141 -2.74 -9.05 0.25
C GLU A 141 -1.64 -10.09 0.05
N ALA A 142 -1.96 -11.27 -0.48
CA ALA A 142 -0.96 -12.25 -0.86
C ALA A 142 -0.02 -11.72 -1.96
N LEU A 143 -0.56 -11.08 -3.00
CA LEU A 143 0.25 -10.48 -4.08
C LEU A 143 1.12 -9.32 -3.58
N ILE A 144 0.66 -8.55 -2.57
CA ILE A 144 1.48 -7.55 -1.88
C ILE A 144 2.67 -8.25 -1.21
N GLY A 145 2.44 -9.32 -0.44
CA GLY A 145 3.51 -10.12 0.16
C GLY A 145 4.48 -10.66 -0.90
N PHE A 146 3.96 -11.16 -2.01
CA PHE A 146 4.79 -11.63 -3.13
C PHE A 146 5.65 -10.52 -3.74
N SER A 147 5.14 -9.29 -3.89
CA SER A 147 5.91 -8.17 -4.41
C SER A 147 7.11 -7.82 -3.52
N ILE A 148 6.93 -7.88 -2.19
CA ILE A 148 8.00 -7.66 -1.20
C ILE A 148 9.05 -8.78 -1.29
N PHE A 149 8.60 -10.05 -1.31
CA PHE A 149 9.49 -11.19 -1.54
C PHE A 149 10.33 -10.99 -2.82
N PHE A 150 9.68 -10.53 -3.89
CA PHE A 150 10.31 -10.42 -5.20
C PHE A 150 11.41 -9.36 -5.24
N LEU A 151 11.28 -8.24 -4.52
CA LEU A 151 12.34 -7.24 -4.39
C LEU A 151 13.58 -7.80 -3.66
N GLY A 152 13.37 -8.56 -2.58
CA GLY A 152 14.46 -9.25 -1.88
C GLY A 152 15.16 -10.27 -2.76
N TYR A 153 14.38 -11.06 -3.52
CA TYR A 153 14.88 -12.01 -4.49
C TYR A 153 15.71 -11.34 -5.60
N GLU A 154 15.21 -10.24 -6.18
CA GLU A 154 15.90 -9.48 -7.22
C GLU A 154 17.28 -8.99 -6.76
N TYR A 155 17.38 -8.51 -5.52
CA TYR A 155 18.66 -8.08 -4.96
C TYR A 155 19.70 -9.21 -4.95
N PHE A 156 19.34 -10.39 -4.44
CA PHE A 156 20.25 -11.54 -4.41
C PHE A 156 20.56 -12.06 -5.81
N TYR A 157 19.55 -12.07 -6.69
CA TYR A 157 19.74 -12.44 -8.08
C TYR A 157 20.79 -11.57 -8.77
N LYS A 158 20.67 -10.24 -8.66
CA LYS A 158 21.62 -9.29 -9.28
C LYS A 158 23.01 -9.37 -8.67
N ASN A 159 23.15 -9.50 -7.37
CA ASN A 159 24.45 -9.39 -6.72
C ASN A 159 25.23 -10.70 -6.61
N PHE A 160 24.56 -11.84 -6.56
CA PHE A 160 25.24 -13.12 -6.36
C PHE A 160 25.16 -14.06 -7.54
N PHE A 161 24.05 -14.08 -8.26
CA PHE A 161 23.81 -15.13 -9.25
C PHE A 161 24.10 -14.69 -10.69
N LEU A 162 23.91 -13.42 -11.01
CA LEU A 162 24.23 -12.87 -12.32
C LEU A 162 25.74 -12.98 -12.62
N SER A 163 26.59 -12.82 -11.60
CA SER A 163 28.06 -12.91 -11.71
C SER A 163 28.59 -14.35 -11.83
N ARG A 164 27.80 -15.35 -11.45
CA ARG A 164 28.17 -16.77 -11.45
C ARG A 164 27.33 -17.57 -12.45
N ARG A 165 27.71 -17.54 -13.69
CA ARG A 165 27.01 -18.15 -14.83
C ARG A 165 26.53 -19.61 -14.62
N GLN A 166 27.17 -20.36 -13.72
CA GLN A 166 26.87 -21.77 -13.43
C GLN A 166 25.57 -21.95 -12.64
N TYR A 167 25.22 -21.00 -11.76
CA TYR A 167 24.02 -21.05 -10.93
C TYR A 167 22.86 -20.20 -11.45
N PHE A 168 23.09 -19.46 -12.53
CA PHE A 168 22.15 -18.51 -13.12
C PHE A 168 20.77 -19.15 -13.41
N ARG A 169 20.75 -20.31 -14.07
CA ARG A 169 19.50 -20.99 -14.45
C ARG A 169 18.72 -21.51 -13.24
N PHE A 170 19.42 -22.07 -12.26
CA PHE A 170 18.78 -22.62 -11.06
C PHE A 170 18.03 -21.51 -10.28
N TRP A 171 18.68 -20.39 -10.04
CA TRP A 171 18.08 -19.28 -9.30
C TRP A 171 17.00 -18.55 -10.07
N GLN A 172 17.09 -18.49 -11.38
CA GLN A 172 16.03 -17.97 -12.23
C GLN A 172 14.74 -18.80 -12.12
N LEU A 173 14.86 -20.10 -11.90
CA LEU A 173 13.72 -21.01 -11.76
C LEU A 173 13.19 -21.14 -10.32
N MET A 174 13.94 -20.66 -9.33
CA MET A 174 13.55 -20.79 -7.91
C MET A 174 12.14 -20.25 -7.60
N PRO A 175 11.76 -19.01 -8.01
CA PRO A 175 10.40 -18.54 -7.76
C PRO A 175 9.33 -19.40 -8.44
N LEU A 176 9.62 -19.93 -9.64
CA LEU A 176 8.73 -20.85 -10.35
C LEU A 176 8.57 -22.17 -9.60
N GLY A 177 9.65 -22.69 -9.03
CA GLY A 177 9.63 -23.90 -8.20
C GLY A 177 8.77 -23.71 -6.95
N ILE A 178 8.88 -22.56 -6.29
CA ILE A 178 8.02 -22.20 -5.14
C ILE A 178 6.56 -22.14 -5.57
N LEU A 179 6.25 -21.43 -6.65
CA LEU A 179 4.88 -21.31 -7.16
C LEU A 179 4.29 -22.67 -7.54
N PHE A 180 5.07 -23.52 -8.21
CA PHE A 180 4.65 -24.87 -8.55
C PHE A 180 4.35 -25.73 -7.31
N LEU A 181 5.22 -25.67 -6.29
CA LEU A 181 5.01 -26.38 -5.02
C LEU A 181 3.72 -25.90 -4.34
N LEU A 182 3.50 -24.57 -4.26
CA LEU A 182 2.30 -24.00 -3.63
C LEU A 182 1.01 -24.39 -4.39
N TRP A 183 1.08 -24.48 -5.69
CA TRP A 183 -0.03 -24.98 -6.51
C TRP A 183 -0.31 -26.47 -6.27
N VAL A 184 0.72 -27.32 -6.25
CA VAL A 184 0.58 -28.77 -5.98
C VAL A 184 0.03 -29.02 -4.59
N LEU A 185 0.41 -28.20 -3.60
CA LEU A 185 -0.11 -28.27 -2.23
C LEU A 185 -1.55 -27.70 -2.11
N GLY A 186 -2.13 -27.18 -3.18
CA GLY A 186 -3.49 -26.61 -3.20
C GLY A 186 -3.61 -25.25 -2.50
N ILE A 187 -2.48 -24.61 -2.15
CA ILE A 187 -2.45 -23.31 -1.48
C ILE A 187 -2.87 -22.19 -2.43
N ILE A 188 -2.45 -22.26 -3.71
CA ILE A 188 -2.82 -21.31 -4.75
C ILE A 188 -3.62 -21.98 -5.86
N GLY A 189 -4.64 -21.27 -6.38
CA GLY A 189 -5.44 -21.75 -7.51
C GLY A 189 -4.66 -21.73 -8.83
N PHE A 190 -5.07 -22.56 -9.78
CA PHE A 190 -4.41 -22.70 -11.09
C PHE A 190 -4.27 -21.37 -11.86
N LEU A 191 -5.31 -20.53 -11.84
CA LEU A 191 -5.29 -19.24 -12.55
C LEU A 191 -4.23 -18.29 -11.97
N LEU A 192 -4.15 -18.22 -10.64
CA LEU A 192 -3.14 -17.41 -9.95
C LEU A 192 -1.73 -17.95 -10.22
N PHE A 193 -1.55 -19.27 -10.17
CA PHE A 193 -0.29 -19.93 -10.55
C PHE A 193 0.15 -19.54 -11.97
N CYS A 194 -0.75 -19.60 -12.95
CA CYS A 194 -0.45 -19.23 -14.34
C CYS A 194 -0.06 -17.75 -14.45
N GLY A 195 -0.84 -16.85 -13.84
CA GLY A 195 -0.58 -15.41 -13.88
C GLY A 195 0.76 -15.04 -13.25
N MET A 196 1.07 -15.59 -12.09
CA MET A 196 2.36 -15.36 -11.40
C MET A 196 3.54 -15.98 -12.18
N THR A 197 3.34 -17.12 -12.82
CA THR A 197 4.37 -17.75 -13.68
C THR A 197 4.70 -16.85 -14.86
N VAL A 198 3.68 -16.34 -15.56
CA VAL A 198 3.87 -15.40 -16.68
C VAL A 198 4.57 -14.13 -16.19
N PHE A 199 4.20 -13.61 -15.04
CA PHE A 199 4.85 -12.45 -14.44
C PHE A 199 6.34 -12.72 -14.17
N VAL A 200 6.70 -13.81 -13.48
CA VAL A 200 8.09 -14.16 -13.14
C VAL A 200 8.92 -14.34 -14.41
N LEU A 201 8.39 -15.03 -15.44
CA LEU A 201 9.09 -15.25 -16.72
C LEU A 201 9.32 -13.94 -17.48
N SER A 202 8.33 -13.06 -17.53
CA SER A 202 8.43 -11.76 -18.20
C SER A 202 9.40 -10.84 -17.47
N TYR A 203 9.28 -10.79 -16.14
CA TYR A 203 10.12 -9.96 -15.30
C TYR A 203 11.60 -10.39 -15.35
N SER A 204 11.90 -11.69 -15.35
CA SER A 204 13.28 -12.17 -15.43
C SER A 204 13.98 -11.79 -16.73
N LYS A 205 13.26 -11.57 -17.83
CA LYS A 205 13.83 -11.00 -19.07
C LYS A 205 14.11 -9.51 -18.92
N ILE A 206 13.24 -8.77 -18.23
CA ILE A 206 13.37 -7.32 -18.04
C ILE A 206 14.53 -6.97 -17.12
N ILE A 207 14.75 -7.76 -16.04
CA ILE A 207 15.88 -7.57 -15.10
C ILE A 207 17.24 -7.61 -15.79
N LEU A 208 17.38 -8.43 -16.84
CA LEU A 208 18.64 -8.62 -17.55
C LEU A 208 19.04 -7.41 -18.41
N ASP A 209 18.08 -6.54 -18.73
CA ASP A 209 18.28 -5.37 -19.58
C ASP A 209 18.19 -4.09 -18.75
N ASP A 210 19.24 -3.80 -18.00
CA ASP A 210 19.29 -2.73 -16.95
C ASP A 210 19.52 -1.31 -17.53
N GLN A 211 19.45 -1.12 -18.84
CA GLN A 211 19.86 0.13 -19.52
C GLN A 211 18.75 1.20 -19.57
N GLU A 212 17.48 0.84 -19.45
CA GLU A 212 16.38 1.78 -19.63
C GLU A 212 15.86 2.35 -18.28
N MET A 213 15.75 3.69 -18.20
CA MET A 213 15.23 4.39 -17.01
C MET A 213 13.71 4.18 -16.80
N VAL A 214 12.97 3.87 -17.86
CA VAL A 214 11.51 3.72 -17.81
C VAL A 214 11.08 2.39 -17.19
N LYS A 215 11.91 1.34 -17.28
CA LYS A 215 11.57 0.00 -16.77
C LYS A 215 11.27 -0.03 -15.27
N PRO A 216 12.08 0.56 -14.38
CA PRO A 216 11.76 0.61 -12.94
C PRO A 216 10.40 1.27 -12.67
N LEU A 217 10.09 2.37 -13.36
CA LEU A 217 8.82 3.09 -13.23
C LEU A 217 7.62 2.20 -13.61
N LEU A 218 7.69 1.50 -14.76
CA LEU A 218 6.58 0.64 -15.21
C LEU A 218 6.36 -0.56 -14.28
N ILE A 219 7.45 -1.17 -13.80
CA ILE A 219 7.39 -2.31 -12.90
C ILE A 219 6.79 -1.90 -11.56
N THR A 220 7.25 -0.78 -11.00
CA THR A 220 6.73 -0.31 -9.72
C THR A 220 5.30 0.21 -9.86
N ALA A 221 4.91 0.78 -11.00
CA ALA A 221 3.52 1.10 -11.29
C ALA A 221 2.62 -0.16 -11.29
N PHE A 222 3.11 -1.27 -11.85
CA PHE A 222 2.38 -2.54 -11.78
C PHE A 222 2.21 -3.03 -10.32
N PHE A 223 3.25 -2.97 -9.49
CA PHE A 223 3.13 -3.29 -8.07
C PHE A 223 2.21 -2.30 -7.34
N GLY A 224 2.27 -1.02 -7.68
CA GLY A 224 1.35 -0.01 -7.17
C GLY A 224 -0.11 -0.33 -7.47
N LEU A 225 -0.43 -0.83 -8.68
CA LEU A 225 -1.78 -1.28 -9.02
C LEU A 225 -2.29 -2.36 -8.05
N ILE A 226 -1.44 -3.30 -7.65
CA ILE A 226 -1.80 -4.35 -6.69
C ILE A 226 -2.05 -3.73 -5.31
N HIS A 227 -1.12 -2.89 -4.81
CA HIS A 227 -1.22 -2.29 -3.48
C HIS A 227 -2.43 -1.35 -3.34
N GLY A 228 -2.76 -0.55 -4.36
CA GLY A 228 -3.92 0.36 -4.30
C GLY A 228 -5.26 -0.38 -4.23
N LEU A 229 -5.37 -1.58 -4.83
CA LEU A 229 -6.56 -2.42 -4.65
C LEU A 229 -6.74 -2.87 -3.20
N GLY A 230 -5.65 -3.05 -2.46
CA GLY A 230 -5.69 -3.42 -1.04
C GLY A 230 -6.37 -2.38 -0.15
N PHE A 231 -6.33 -1.11 -0.52
CA PHE A 231 -6.96 -0.02 0.24
C PHE A 231 -8.28 0.46 -0.38
N ALA A 232 -8.55 0.13 -1.64
CA ALA A 232 -9.73 0.60 -2.37
C ALA A 232 -11.05 0.21 -1.71
N SER A 233 -11.11 -0.96 -1.08
CA SER A 233 -12.28 -1.42 -0.34
C SER A 233 -12.63 -0.49 0.83
N ASN A 234 -11.64 0.03 1.54
CA ASN A 234 -11.84 0.95 2.65
C ASN A 234 -12.44 2.29 2.19
N LEU A 235 -12.09 2.75 0.98
CA LEU A 235 -12.61 3.99 0.41
C LEU A 235 -14.00 3.84 -0.20
N SER A 236 -14.30 2.72 -0.87
CA SER A 236 -15.60 2.51 -1.55
C SER A 236 -16.77 2.50 -0.58
N GLY A 237 -16.58 2.03 0.65
CA GLY A 237 -17.59 2.04 1.72
C GLY A 237 -17.92 3.43 2.27
N ALA A 238 -17.05 4.41 2.07
CA ALA A 238 -17.16 5.74 2.66
C ALA A 238 -18.16 6.68 1.95
N GLY A 239 -18.66 6.31 0.76
CA GLY A 239 -19.71 7.10 0.06
C GLY A 239 -19.26 8.49 -0.40
N PHE A 240 -17.97 8.67 -0.68
CA PHE A 240 -17.37 9.92 -1.17
C PHE A 240 -17.77 10.26 -2.62
N THR A 241 -19.06 10.40 -2.89
CA THR A 241 -19.52 10.68 -4.27
C THR A 241 -19.26 12.12 -4.70
N ASP A 242 -19.34 13.08 -3.78
CA ASP A 242 -19.33 14.51 -4.14
C ASP A 242 -17.91 15.11 -4.20
N ASN A 243 -16.92 14.53 -3.46
CA ASN A 243 -15.53 15.01 -3.42
C ASN A 243 -14.49 13.87 -3.60
N LEU A 244 -14.89 12.75 -4.22
CA LEU A 244 -14.02 11.59 -4.40
C LEU A 244 -12.69 11.94 -5.08
N ILE A 245 -12.73 12.75 -6.13
CA ILE A 245 -11.53 13.14 -6.88
C ILE A 245 -10.55 13.91 -6.00
N LEU A 246 -11.03 14.90 -5.24
CA LEU A 246 -10.19 15.69 -4.33
C LEU A 246 -9.65 14.82 -3.16
N GLY A 247 -10.48 13.91 -2.64
CA GLY A 247 -10.06 12.97 -1.61
C GLY A 247 -8.95 12.03 -2.09
N VAL A 248 -9.14 11.40 -3.26
CA VAL A 248 -8.15 10.51 -3.86
C VAL A 248 -6.86 11.27 -4.22
N LEU A 249 -6.96 12.49 -4.76
CA LEU A 249 -5.80 13.32 -5.05
C LEU A 249 -5.03 13.70 -3.78
N GLY A 250 -5.73 14.22 -2.75
CA GLY A 250 -5.12 14.57 -1.47
C GLY A 250 -4.43 13.38 -0.81
N PHE A 251 -5.12 12.23 -0.76
CA PHE A 251 -4.58 10.99 -0.24
C PHE A 251 -3.30 10.56 -0.98
N ASN A 252 -3.30 10.54 -2.31
CA ASN A 252 -2.15 10.10 -3.08
C ASN A 252 -0.96 11.08 -3.03
N ILE A 253 -1.21 12.38 -2.92
CA ILE A 253 -0.14 13.34 -2.61
C ILE A 253 0.47 13.03 -1.24
N GLY A 254 -0.37 12.72 -0.23
CA GLY A 254 0.08 12.29 1.09
C GLY A 254 0.90 11.00 1.04
N VAL A 255 0.46 10.02 0.27
CA VAL A 255 1.19 8.77 0.01
C VAL A 255 2.59 9.07 -0.55
N GLU A 256 2.70 9.87 -1.62
CA GLU A 256 3.98 10.25 -2.22
C GLU A 256 4.90 10.95 -1.20
N VAL A 257 4.37 11.92 -0.47
CA VAL A 257 5.11 12.65 0.58
C VAL A 257 5.60 11.69 1.67
N GLY A 258 4.75 10.79 2.17
CA GLY A 258 5.10 9.79 3.18
C GLY A 258 6.20 8.84 2.71
N GLN A 259 6.11 8.37 1.47
CA GLN A 259 7.12 7.51 0.83
C GLN A 259 8.46 8.21 0.69
N LEU A 260 8.48 9.44 0.18
CA LEU A 260 9.70 10.23 0.02
C LEU A 260 10.34 10.58 1.36
N LEU A 261 9.54 10.88 2.38
CA LEU A 261 10.02 11.13 3.74
C LEU A 261 10.71 9.88 4.30
N PHE A 262 10.04 8.73 4.26
CA PHE A 262 10.61 7.48 4.75
C PHE A 262 11.86 7.07 3.96
N ALA A 263 11.84 7.15 2.63
CA ALA A 263 12.99 6.85 1.79
C ALA A 263 14.19 7.75 2.12
N SER A 264 13.94 9.05 2.36
CA SER A 264 14.99 10.01 2.72
C SER A 264 15.64 9.67 4.07
N ILE A 265 14.83 9.33 5.08
CA ILE A 265 15.31 8.90 6.40
C ILE A 265 16.13 7.61 6.27
N ALA A 266 15.63 6.63 5.53
CA ALA A 266 16.33 5.36 5.32
C ALA A 266 17.64 5.53 4.54
N MET A 267 17.67 6.39 3.52
CA MET A 267 18.91 6.75 2.80
C MET A 267 19.93 7.41 3.72
N LEU A 268 19.48 8.34 4.58
CA LEU A 268 20.35 9.00 5.56
C LEU A 268 20.93 8.00 6.55
N ALA A 269 20.12 7.06 7.04
CA ALA A 269 20.56 5.99 7.93
C ALA A 269 21.63 5.11 7.27
N LEU A 270 21.43 4.67 6.02
CA LEU A 270 22.42 3.88 5.29
C LEU A 270 23.71 4.69 5.00
N ALA A 271 23.59 5.97 4.69
CA ALA A 271 24.76 6.86 4.52
C ALA A 271 25.54 7.02 5.81
N LEU A 272 24.86 7.17 6.95
CA LEU A 272 25.47 7.24 8.27
C LEU A 272 26.18 5.93 8.64
N ILE A 273 25.56 4.78 8.41
CA ILE A 273 26.16 3.46 8.59
C ILE A 273 27.44 3.35 7.74
N THR A 274 27.37 3.78 6.49
CA THR A 274 28.52 3.75 5.59
C THR A 274 29.65 4.65 6.08
N ARG A 275 29.32 5.85 6.59
CA ARG A 275 30.29 6.80 7.11
C ARG A 275 30.97 6.33 8.41
N LEU A 276 30.22 5.69 9.30
CA LEU A 276 30.72 5.26 10.61
C LEU A 276 31.41 3.90 10.57
N PHE A 277 30.92 2.97 9.76
CA PHE A 277 31.35 1.57 9.78
C PHE A 277 31.92 1.07 8.42
N GLY A 278 31.93 1.93 7.41
CA GLY A 278 32.51 1.64 6.10
C GLY A 278 31.55 0.89 5.14
N VAL A 279 32.03 0.67 3.93
CA VAL A 279 31.26 0.08 2.81
C VAL A 279 30.83 -1.36 3.11
N GLN A 280 31.62 -2.13 3.87
CA GLN A 280 31.24 -3.50 4.22
C GLN A 280 29.98 -3.54 5.09
N ALA A 281 29.82 -2.59 6.01
CA ALA A 281 28.60 -2.47 6.82
C ALA A 281 27.38 -2.13 5.95
N LEU A 282 27.53 -1.28 4.94
CA LEU A 282 26.47 -0.99 3.97
C LEU A 282 26.04 -2.27 3.22
N ILE A 283 27.00 -3.05 2.73
CA ILE A 283 26.72 -4.31 2.02
C ILE A 283 25.99 -5.27 2.95
N LEU A 284 26.46 -5.44 4.19
CA LEU A 284 25.82 -6.30 5.17
C LEU A 284 24.39 -5.83 5.50
N SER A 285 24.17 -4.52 5.65
CA SER A 285 22.83 -3.94 5.86
C SER A 285 21.89 -4.25 4.69
N LYS A 286 22.37 -4.10 3.46
CA LYS A 286 21.58 -4.45 2.26
C LYS A 286 21.25 -5.95 2.21
N HIS A 287 22.19 -6.83 2.57
CA HIS A 287 21.93 -8.26 2.68
C HIS A 287 20.88 -8.57 3.76
N GLY A 288 21.01 -7.95 4.94
CA GLY A 288 20.05 -8.09 6.03
C GLY A 288 18.65 -7.66 5.64
N ILE A 289 18.51 -6.47 5.05
CA ILE A 289 17.22 -5.95 4.56
C ILE A 289 16.64 -6.93 3.53
N SER A 290 17.42 -7.35 2.54
CA SER A 290 16.90 -8.24 1.48
C SER A 290 16.51 -9.63 2.02
N SER A 291 17.22 -10.15 3.02
CA SER A 291 16.83 -11.39 3.70
C SER A 291 15.51 -11.25 4.46
N LEU A 292 15.30 -10.11 5.14
CA LEU A 292 14.03 -9.79 5.79
C LEU A 292 12.89 -9.71 4.77
N LEU A 293 13.10 -9.04 3.63
CA LEU A 293 12.10 -8.95 2.58
C LEU A 293 11.71 -10.32 2.01
N LEU A 294 12.68 -11.21 1.78
CA LEU A 294 12.42 -12.59 1.38
C LEU A 294 11.57 -13.34 2.41
N SER A 295 11.95 -13.25 3.69
CA SER A 295 11.30 -13.99 4.76
C SER A 295 9.89 -13.49 5.03
N PHE A 296 9.70 -12.17 5.21
CA PHE A 296 8.39 -11.58 5.46
C PHE A 296 7.48 -11.68 4.25
N GLY A 297 8.01 -11.45 3.05
CA GLY A 297 7.22 -11.50 1.83
C GLY A 297 6.64 -12.88 1.57
N ILE A 298 7.44 -13.95 1.69
CA ILE A 298 6.94 -15.32 1.51
C ILE A 298 6.01 -15.74 2.66
N TYR A 299 6.31 -15.34 3.89
CA TYR A 299 5.46 -15.59 5.05
C TYR A 299 4.07 -14.98 4.84
N TRP A 300 3.98 -13.70 4.49
CA TRP A 300 2.70 -13.03 4.24
C TRP A 300 1.96 -13.60 3.04
N PHE A 301 2.68 -13.92 1.97
CA PHE A 301 2.07 -14.56 0.81
C PHE A 301 1.34 -15.86 1.18
N ILE A 302 2.01 -16.73 1.92
CA ILE A 302 1.43 -18.02 2.34
C ILE A 302 0.29 -17.80 3.35
N LEU A 303 0.50 -16.95 4.36
CA LEU A 303 -0.49 -16.68 5.41
C LEU A 303 -1.81 -16.13 4.86
N ARG A 304 -1.77 -15.31 3.80
CA ARG A 304 -2.96 -14.71 3.19
C ARG A 304 -3.66 -15.63 2.19
N MET A 305 -3.00 -16.69 1.77
CA MET A 305 -3.59 -17.71 0.88
C MET A 305 -4.21 -18.89 1.64
N LEU A 306 -3.81 -19.11 2.90
CA LEU A 306 -4.40 -20.10 3.81
C LEU A 306 -5.68 -19.58 4.49
#